data_5e80374a81fa556cbb4b83253b81e9e3
#
_entry.id   5e80374a81fa556cbb4b83253b81e9e3
#
_cell.length_a   1.000
_cell.length_b   1.000
_cell.length_c   1.000
_cell.angle_alpha   90.00
_cell.angle_beta   90.00
_cell.angle_gamma   90.00
#
_symmetry.space_group_name_H-M   'P 1'
#
loop_
_entity.id
_entity.type
_entity.pdbx_description
1 polymer ?
#
loop_
_entity_poly.entity_id
_entity_poly.type
_entity_poly.pdbx_seq_one_letter_code
_entity_poly.pdbx_strand_id
1 'polypeptide(L)'
;MEQPFETARSSAAAIFEARVASIEVADGQRHVRFDVVQTWLAAEHEHVEVVTAETEAACGYSFEIGQSYLVYASGVEGEAYRVSLCSRTRPMQDADDDRALLGSGVVPVDIEDGPEATPTVRTPPARGGCASCAVTTASGSARAMLVALGIALAITRRRRR
;
A
#
# COMPACT_ATOMS: atom_id res chain seq x y z
N MET A 1 16.29 23.95 -7.29
CA MET A 1 15.42 24.91 -6.54
C MET A 1 14.41 24.07 -5.78
N GLU A 2 14.36 24.25 -4.49
CA GLU A 2 13.38 23.56 -3.64
C GLU A 2 11.98 24.15 -3.83
N GLN A 3 10.94 23.29 -3.85
CA GLN A 3 9.56 23.76 -3.99
C GLN A 3 9.08 24.48 -2.72
N PRO A 4 8.24 25.53 -2.82
CA PRO A 4 7.57 26.11 -1.66
C PRO A 4 6.69 25.05 -0.96
N PHE A 5 6.56 25.16 0.37
CA PHE A 5 5.82 24.21 1.20
C PHE A 5 4.39 23.95 0.68
N GLU A 6 3.62 25.00 0.41
CA GLU A 6 2.24 24.87 -0.05
C GLU A 6 2.13 24.14 -1.39
N THR A 7 3.09 24.40 -2.29
CA THR A 7 3.15 23.72 -3.60
C THR A 7 3.50 22.25 -3.42
N ALA A 8 4.50 21.94 -2.60
CA ALA A 8 4.91 20.58 -2.32
C ALA A 8 3.78 19.78 -1.65
N ARG A 9 3.11 20.38 -0.65
CA ARG A 9 1.99 19.77 0.06
C ARG A 9 0.81 19.46 -0.86
N SER A 10 0.45 20.42 -1.73
CA SER A 10 -0.71 20.26 -2.63
C SER A 10 -0.46 19.28 -3.78
N SER A 11 0.79 19.08 -4.16
CA SER A 11 1.20 18.17 -5.25
C SER A 11 1.63 16.78 -4.76
N ALA A 12 1.83 16.60 -3.47
CA ALA A 12 2.21 15.31 -2.91
C ALA A 12 1.02 14.33 -2.93
N ALA A 13 1.30 13.09 -3.26
CA ALA A 13 0.38 11.96 -3.08
C ALA A 13 0.51 11.34 -1.69
N ALA A 14 1.71 11.43 -1.09
CA ALA A 14 1.97 10.99 0.27
C ALA A 14 2.99 11.91 0.95
N ILE A 15 2.80 12.15 2.27
CA ILE A 15 3.74 12.90 3.12
C ILE A 15 3.91 12.13 4.41
N PHE A 16 5.13 11.68 4.66
CA PHE A 16 5.44 10.85 5.83
C PHE A 16 6.88 11.04 6.32
N GLU A 17 7.09 10.78 7.59
CA GLU A 17 8.38 10.58 8.22
C GLU A 17 8.71 9.11 8.23
N ALA A 18 9.88 8.73 7.72
CA ALA A 18 10.28 7.34 7.68
C ALA A 18 11.79 7.16 7.69
N ARG A 19 12.23 5.99 8.14
CA ARG A 19 13.62 5.57 8.11
C ARG A 19 13.86 4.63 6.94
N VAL A 20 14.98 4.80 6.24
CA VAL A 20 15.38 3.91 5.16
C VAL A 20 15.79 2.55 5.71
N ALA A 21 15.06 1.51 5.34
CA ALA A 21 15.35 0.13 5.71
C ALA A 21 16.30 -0.56 4.71
N SER A 22 16.01 -0.42 3.41
CA SER A 22 16.85 -0.98 2.34
C SER A 22 16.76 -0.18 1.06
N ILE A 23 17.76 -0.34 0.19
CA ILE A 23 17.82 0.26 -1.14
C ILE A 23 18.25 -0.84 -2.11
N GLU A 24 17.45 -1.05 -3.15
CA GLU A 24 17.74 -1.95 -4.27
C GLU A 24 17.83 -1.14 -5.56
N VAL A 25 18.76 -1.51 -6.45
CA VAL A 25 18.91 -0.85 -7.76
C VAL A 25 18.50 -1.84 -8.82
N ALA A 26 17.48 -1.49 -9.60
CA ALA A 26 17.00 -2.28 -10.71
C ALA A 26 16.48 -1.35 -11.83
N ASP A 27 16.70 -1.71 -13.07
CA ASP A 27 16.18 -1.02 -14.27
C ASP A 27 16.46 0.51 -14.31
N GLY A 28 17.63 0.92 -13.79
CA GLY A 28 18.02 2.34 -13.70
C GLY A 28 17.25 3.15 -12.65
N GLN A 29 16.62 2.47 -11.71
CA GLN A 29 15.88 3.07 -10.60
C GLN A 29 16.39 2.52 -9.27
N ARG A 30 16.23 3.30 -8.21
CA ARG A 30 16.40 2.86 -6.83
C ARG A 30 15.02 2.62 -6.24
N HIS A 31 14.82 1.41 -5.76
CA HIS A 31 13.67 0.99 -4.97
C HIS A 31 14.06 1.11 -3.49
N VAL A 32 13.46 2.03 -2.81
CA VAL A 32 13.79 2.36 -1.43
C VAL A 32 12.64 1.92 -0.54
N ARG A 33 12.92 0.98 0.37
CA ARG A 33 11.96 0.56 1.40
C ARG A 33 12.15 1.43 2.63
N PHE A 34 11.04 1.93 3.14
CA PHE A 34 10.97 2.76 4.33
C PHE A 34 10.17 2.07 5.43
N ASP A 35 10.63 2.25 6.68
CA ASP A 35 9.86 2.01 7.89
C ASP A 35 9.24 3.34 8.29
N VAL A 36 7.92 3.45 8.20
CA VAL A 36 7.17 4.68 8.44
C VAL A 36 7.00 4.91 9.93
N VAL A 37 7.37 6.08 10.40
CA VAL A 37 7.24 6.50 11.80
C VAL A 37 5.95 7.28 12.02
N GLN A 38 5.63 8.16 11.07
CA GLN A 38 4.49 9.05 11.15
C GLN A 38 4.05 9.48 9.74
N THR A 39 2.75 9.63 9.52
CA THR A 39 2.19 10.11 8.25
C THR A 39 1.28 11.32 8.45
N TRP A 40 1.26 12.22 7.46
CA TRP A 40 0.36 13.37 7.36
C TRP A 40 -0.58 13.28 6.17
N LEU A 41 -0.19 12.48 5.16
CA LEU A 41 -0.99 12.25 3.97
C LEU A 41 -0.66 10.87 3.42
N ALA A 42 -1.67 10.02 3.25
CA ALA A 42 -1.54 8.63 2.79
C ALA A 42 -0.44 7.85 3.56
N ALA A 43 0.19 6.84 2.97
CA ALA A 43 1.23 6.00 3.61
C ALA A 43 0.75 5.41 4.96
N GLU A 44 -0.41 4.76 4.93
CA GLU A 44 -1.08 4.22 6.13
C GLU A 44 -0.43 2.93 6.66
N HIS A 45 0.52 2.35 5.90
CA HIS A 45 1.23 1.12 6.24
C HIS A 45 2.56 1.41 6.95
N GLU A 46 3.00 0.51 7.81
CA GLU A 46 4.30 0.58 8.49
C GLU A 46 5.47 0.52 7.51
N HIS A 47 5.28 -0.12 6.36
CA HIS A 47 6.30 -0.23 5.32
C HIS A 47 5.80 0.37 4.00
N VAL A 48 6.61 1.23 3.42
CA VAL A 48 6.31 1.90 2.14
C VAL A 48 7.49 1.78 1.21
N GLU A 49 7.21 1.49 -0.07
CA GLU A 49 8.20 1.52 -1.13
C GLU A 49 8.11 2.81 -1.93
N VAL A 50 9.28 3.40 -2.16
CA VAL A 50 9.44 4.62 -2.96
C VAL A 50 10.44 4.34 -4.07
N VAL A 51 10.12 4.80 -5.27
CA VAL A 51 11.00 4.68 -6.43
C VAL A 51 11.58 6.05 -6.78
N THR A 52 12.87 6.09 -7.04
CA THR A 52 13.58 7.28 -7.54
C THR A 52 14.56 6.89 -8.64
N ALA A 53 14.95 7.82 -9.51
CA ALA A 53 15.96 7.54 -10.52
C ALA A 53 17.30 7.17 -9.86
N GLU A 54 18.11 6.34 -10.52
CA GLU A 54 19.38 5.88 -9.97
C GLU A 54 20.38 7.00 -9.75
N THR A 55 20.38 8.02 -10.63
CA THR A 55 21.36 9.09 -10.63
C THR A 55 20.71 10.46 -10.45
N GLU A 56 21.44 11.40 -9.84
CA GLU A 56 21.02 12.80 -9.72
C GLU A 56 20.86 13.48 -11.08
N ALA A 57 21.64 13.07 -12.09
CA ALA A 57 21.50 13.58 -13.46
C ALA A 57 20.14 13.22 -14.08
N ALA A 58 19.52 12.14 -13.63
CA ALA A 58 18.16 11.76 -13.98
C ALA A 58 17.11 12.26 -12.95
N CYS A 59 17.45 13.26 -12.14
CA CYS A 59 16.64 13.80 -11.05
C CYS A 59 16.36 12.80 -9.91
N GLY A 60 17.18 11.79 -9.73
CA GLY A 60 17.09 10.86 -8.62
C GLY A 60 17.46 11.50 -7.29
N TYR A 61 16.81 11.10 -6.22
CA TYR A 61 17.13 11.50 -4.86
C TYR A 61 18.06 10.47 -4.21
N SER A 62 19.11 10.97 -3.52
CA SER A 62 20.08 10.10 -2.85
C SER A 62 19.65 9.85 -1.41
N PHE A 63 19.15 8.65 -1.15
CA PHE A 63 18.81 8.17 0.19
C PHE A 63 19.98 7.39 0.80
N GLU A 64 20.07 7.37 2.12
CA GLU A 64 21.07 6.61 2.88
C GLU A 64 20.39 5.63 3.84
N ILE A 65 20.84 4.36 3.84
CA ILE A 65 20.28 3.32 4.71
C ILE A 65 20.44 3.72 6.18
N GLY A 66 19.37 3.57 6.93
CA GLY A 66 19.31 3.89 8.35
C GLY A 66 19.08 5.37 8.69
N GLN A 67 19.10 6.25 7.71
CA GLN A 67 18.79 7.67 7.87
C GLN A 67 17.27 7.89 7.82
N SER A 68 16.78 8.87 8.59
CA SER A 68 15.37 9.29 8.59
C SER A 68 15.15 10.50 7.71
N TYR A 69 14.02 10.51 7.00
CA TYR A 69 13.63 11.56 6.06
C TYR A 69 12.19 11.99 6.27
N LEU A 70 11.92 13.26 6.01
CA LEU A 70 10.58 13.75 5.69
C LEU A 70 10.40 13.62 4.18
N VAL A 71 9.48 12.74 3.77
CA VAL A 71 9.28 12.37 2.37
C VAL A 71 8.03 13.05 1.83
N TYR A 72 8.19 13.77 0.72
CA TYR A 72 7.10 14.28 -0.12
C TYR A 72 7.11 13.47 -1.40
N ALA A 73 6.24 12.48 -1.48
CA ALA A 73 6.18 11.57 -2.60
C ALA A 73 5.01 11.92 -3.55
N SER A 74 5.25 11.76 -4.83
CA SER A 74 4.23 11.80 -5.88
C SER A 74 3.81 10.38 -6.25
N GLY A 75 2.67 10.22 -6.92
CA GLY A 75 2.20 8.92 -7.37
C GLY A 75 0.71 8.90 -7.60
N VAL A 76 0.21 7.71 -7.92
CA VAL A 76 -1.21 7.41 -8.05
C VAL A 76 -1.49 6.25 -7.09
N GLU A 77 -2.64 6.25 -6.48
CA GLU A 77 -3.07 5.18 -5.57
C GLU A 77 -2.94 3.80 -6.25
N GLY A 78 -2.30 2.86 -5.55
CA GLY A 78 -2.04 1.52 -6.08
C GLY A 78 -0.75 1.35 -6.88
N GLU A 79 0.01 2.43 -7.11
CA GLU A 79 1.35 2.39 -7.69
C GLU A 79 2.42 2.72 -6.64
N ALA A 80 3.68 2.33 -6.91
CA ALA A 80 4.80 2.73 -6.07
C ALA A 80 4.95 4.26 -6.03
N TYR A 81 5.13 4.82 -4.85
CA TYR A 81 5.40 6.24 -4.68
C TYR A 81 6.70 6.64 -5.38
N ARG A 82 6.78 7.88 -5.85
CA ARG A 82 7.96 8.42 -6.55
C ARG A 82 8.49 9.66 -5.85
N VAL A 83 9.81 9.73 -5.74
CA VAL A 83 10.53 10.89 -5.23
C VAL A 83 11.56 11.33 -6.25
N SER A 84 11.73 12.63 -6.40
CA SER A 84 12.77 13.22 -7.23
C SER A 84 13.57 14.26 -6.45
N LEU A 85 14.71 14.62 -6.97
CA LEU A 85 15.55 15.69 -6.41
C LEU A 85 14.83 17.04 -6.30
N CYS A 86 13.79 17.26 -7.11
CA CYS A 86 12.96 18.47 -7.08
C CYS A 86 11.82 18.40 -6.08
N SER A 87 11.57 17.24 -5.45
CA SER A 87 10.60 17.15 -4.36
C SER A 87 11.13 17.87 -3.12
N ARG A 88 10.23 18.21 -2.19
CA ARG A 88 10.60 18.82 -0.92
C ARG A 88 11.14 17.79 0.11
N THR A 89 11.39 16.55 -0.33
CA THR A 89 11.98 15.50 0.50
C THR A 89 13.34 15.93 1.04
N ARG A 90 13.58 15.71 2.35
CA ARG A 90 14.81 16.09 3.03
C ARG A 90 15.10 15.22 4.25
N PRO A 91 16.36 15.16 4.72
CA PRO A 91 16.67 14.51 6.00
C PRO A 91 15.88 15.13 7.15
N MET A 92 15.50 14.32 8.13
CA MET A 92 14.69 14.77 9.28
C MET A 92 15.36 15.88 10.10
N GLN A 93 16.69 15.89 10.17
CA GLN A 93 17.45 16.95 10.85
C GLN A 93 17.26 18.34 10.24
N ASP A 94 16.83 18.41 8.97
CA ASP A 94 16.63 19.65 8.22
C ASP A 94 15.15 19.96 7.98
N ALA A 95 14.22 19.21 8.66
CA ALA A 95 12.79 19.23 8.40
C ALA A 95 11.94 19.92 9.50
N ASP A 96 12.56 20.58 10.47
CA ASP A 96 11.85 21.15 11.63
C ASP A 96 10.77 22.16 11.24
N ASP A 97 11.05 23.03 10.28
CA ASP A 97 10.09 24.04 9.78
C ASP A 97 8.89 23.37 9.12
N ASP A 98 9.14 22.33 8.33
CA ASP A 98 8.09 21.60 7.63
C ASP A 98 7.19 20.82 8.62
N ARG A 99 7.81 20.21 9.63
CA ARG A 99 7.06 19.53 10.69
C ARG A 99 6.17 20.47 11.47
N ALA A 100 6.67 21.66 11.77
CA ALA A 100 5.88 22.69 12.45
C ALA A 100 4.64 23.10 11.61
N LEU A 101 4.79 23.18 10.30
CA LEU A 101 3.70 23.53 9.37
C LEU A 101 2.73 22.35 9.14
N LEU A 102 3.22 21.13 9.14
CA LEU A 102 2.41 19.91 8.97
C LEU A 102 1.57 19.60 10.21
N GLY A 103 2.06 19.99 11.39
CA GLY A 103 1.41 19.69 12.66
C GLY A 103 1.53 18.21 13.08
N SER A 104 0.56 17.73 13.85
CA SER A 104 0.57 16.34 14.32
C SER A 104 0.17 15.38 13.20
N GLY A 105 1.01 14.40 12.94
CA GLY A 105 0.69 13.30 12.05
C GLY A 105 0.10 12.09 12.79
N VAL A 106 -0.15 11.02 12.06
CA VAL A 106 -0.70 9.76 12.54
C VAL A 106 0.38 8.69 12.46
N VAL A 107 0.51 7.86 13.49
CA VAL A 107 1.38 6.68 13.45
C VAL A 107 0.64 5.61 12.66
N PRO A 108 1.23 5.06 11.57
CA PRO A 108 0.61 3.97 10.84
C PRO A 108 0.52 2.73 11.73
N VAL A 109 -0.53 1.97 11.56
CA VAL A 109 -0.75 0.71 12.26
C VAL A 109 -1.07 -0.31 11.17
N ASP A 110 -0.20 -1.29 10.98
CA ASP A 110 -0.59 -2.44 10.18
C ASP A 110 -1.72 -3.15 10.94
N ILE A 111 -2.93 -3.01 10.43
CA ILE A 111 -4.01 -3.89 10.81
C ILE A 111 -3.64 -5.22 10.18
N GLU A 112 -2.77 -5.99 10.84
CA GLU A 112 -2.73 -7.42 10.58
C GLU A 112 -4.18 -7.88 10.73
N ASP A 113 -4.72 -8.50 9.68
CA ASP A 113 -6.00 -9.20 9.75
C ASP A 113 -5.98 -10.05 11.01
N GLY A 114 -6.51 -9.46 12.08
CA GLY A 114 -6.66 -10.18 13.34
C GLY A 114 -7.42 -11.45 13.01
N PRO A 115 -7.12 -12.58 13.63
CA PRO A 115 -7.78 -13.84 13.33
C PRO A 115 -9.27 -13.56 13.31
N GLU A 116 -9.88 -13.78 12.16
CA GLU A 116 -11.31 -13.69 11.90
C GLU A 116 -12.02 -14.24 13.14
N ALA A 117 -12.57 -13.33 13.94
CA ALA A 117 -13.31 -13.69 15.12
C ALA A 117 -14.49 -14.52 14.62
N THR A 118 -14.28 -15.84 14.56
CA THR A 118 -15.34 -16.81 14.34
C THR A 118 -16.46 -16.40 15.29
N PRO A 119 -17.63 -16.03 14.81
CA PRO A 119 -18.72 -15.69 15.70
C PRO A 119 -18.99 -16.92 16.54
N THR A 120 -18.51 -16.89 17.79
CA THR A 120 -18.85 -17.92 18.77
C THR A 120 -20.34 -17.74 19.00
N VAL A 121 -21.13 -18.50 18.27
CA VAL A 121 -22.55 -18.68 18.54
C VAL A 121 -22.63 -19.21 19.98
N ARG A 122 -22.82 -18.29 20.92
CA ARG A 122 -23.20 -18.68 22.29
C ARG A 122 -24.57 -19.32 22.17
N THR A 123 -24.58 -20.64 22.10
CA THR A 123 -25.78 -21.45 22.27
C THR A 123 -26.33 -21.11 23.65
N PRO A 124 -27.54 -20.53 23.77
CA PRO A 124 -28.16 -20.33 25.06
C PRO A 124 -28.45 -21.69 25.66
N PRO A 125 -28.34 -21.85 27.01
CA PRO A 125 -28.59 -23.12 27.67
C PRO A 125 -30.05 -23.58 27.37
N ALA A 126 -30.17 -24.78 26.87
CA ALA A 126 -31.46 -25.43 26.60
C ALA A 126 -32.25 -25.50 27.89
N ARG A 127 -33.33 -24.71 28.01
CA ARG A 127 -34.44 -25.03 28.91
C ARG A 127 -35.34 -25.99 28.19
N GLY A 128 -35.51 -27.15 28.81
CA GLY A 128 -36.30 -28.22 28.29
C GLY A 128 -37.78 -27.85 28.09
N GLY A 129 -38.42 -28.49 27.14
CA GLY A 129 -39.85 -28.40 26.92
C GLY A 129 -40.28 -28.97 25.58
N CYS A 130 -40.66 -30.26 25.59
CA CYS A 130 -41.74 -30.88 24.86
C CYS A 130 -41.85 -30.84 23.32
N ALA A 131 -41.68 -32.01 22.78
CA ALA A 131 -42.63 -32.72 21.89
C ALA A 131 -42.82 -32.22 20.44
N SER A 132 -42.43 -33.13 19.56
CA SER A 132 -43.13 -33.55 18.33
C SER A 132 -43.51 -32.48 17.32
N CYS A 133 -42.83 -32.53 16.18
CA CYS A 133 -43.46 -32.68 14.88
C CYS A 133 -42.41 -33.11 13.85
N ALA A 134 -42.51 -34.34 13.44
CA ALA A 134 -41.89 -34.89 12.26
C ALA A 134 -42.62 -34.37 11.03
N VAL A 135 -41.88 -33.82 10.08
CA VAL A 135 -42.32 -33.76 8.69
C VAL A 135 -41.14 -34.11 7.80
N THR A 136 -41.30 -35.26 7.24
CA THR A 136 -40.54 -35.88 6.15
C THR A 136 -40.81 -35.16 4.83
N THR A 137 -39.90 -35.37 3.91
CA THR A 137 -39.98 -35.30 2.44
C THR A 137 -39.22 -34.13 1.84
N ALA A 138 -38.50 -34.22 0.79
CA ALA A 138 -38.14 -35.24 -0.19
C ALA A 138 -37.03 -34.67 -1.05
N SER A 139 -35.99 -35.44 -1.32
CA SER A 139 -35.57 -35.85 -2.64
C SER A 139 -35.77 -34.85 -3.79
N GLY A 140 -34.67 -34.44 -4.38
CA GLY A 140 -34.65 -33.74 -5.66
C GLY A 140 -33.25 -33.78 -6.28
N SER A 141 -33.06 -34.79 -7.09
CA SER A 141 -31.87 -35.15 -7.90
C SER A 141 -31.52 -34.13 -8.95
N ALA A 142 -30.22 -34.07 -9.21
CA ALA A 142 -29.56 -34.03 -10.52
C ALA A 142 -29.89 -32.89 -11.49
N ARG A 143 -28.84 -32.20 -11.92
CA ARG A 143 -28.36 -32.34 -13.30
C ARG A 143 -27.06 -31.53 -13.50
N ALA A 144 -26.07 -32.30 -13.86
CA ALA A 144 -24.85 -31.86 -14.51
C ALA A 144 -25.18 -31.08 -15.81
N MET A 145 -24.43 -30.02 -16.09
CA MET A 145 -24.18 -29.60 -17.45
C MET A 145 -22.76 -29.03 -17.54
N LEU A 146 -21.91 -29.87 -18.08
CA LEU A 146 -20.64 -29.54 -18.73
C LEU A 146 -20.93 -28.65 -19.95
N VAL A 147 -20.29 -27.52 -20.05
CA VAL A 147 -20.02 -26.90 -21.33
C VAL A 147 -18.54 -26.52 -21.34
N ALA A 148 -17.78 -27.39 -21.95
CA ALA A 148 -16.45 -27.12 -22.49
C ALA A 148 -16.62 -26.59 -23.93
N LEU A 149 -15.98 -25.49 -24.25
CA LEU A 149 -15.50 -25.07 -25.58
C LEU A 149 -14.78 -23.74 -25.30
N GLY A 150 -13.45 -23.58 -25.40
CA GLY A 150 -12.63 -23.90 -26.54
C GLY A 150 -12.61 -22.72 -27.50
N ILE A 151 -11.68 -21.76 -27.32
CA ILE A 151 -11.17 -21.00 -28.45
C ILE A 151 -9.69 -20.69 -28.16
N ALA A 152 -8.88 -21.31 -28.96
CA ALA A 152 -7.44 -21.11 -29.08
C ALA A 152 -7.13 -19.99 -30.09
N LEU A 153 -5.92 -19.49 -30.02
CA LEU A 153 -5.12 -18.78 -31.02
C LEU A 153 -5.57 -17.39 -31.50
N ALA A 154 -4.72 -16.40 -31.20
CA ALA A 154 -4.12 -15.58 -32.23
C ALA A 154 -2.82 -14.94 -31.74
N ILE A 155 -1.73 -15.66 -31.92
CA ILE A 155 -0.37 -15.11 -32.01
C ILE A 155 -0.27 -14.41 -33.37
N THR A 156 -0.16 -13.12 -33.41
CA THR A 156 0.31 -12.42 -34.60
C THR A 156 1.54 -11.56 -34.24
N ARG A 157 2.62 -12.17 -34.51
CA ARG A 157 3.94 -11.66 -34.82
C ARG A 157 3.85 -10.45 -35.76
N ARG A 158 4.29 -9.28 -35.33
CA ARG A 158 4.68 -8.21 -36.24
C ARG A 158 6.10 -7.77 -35.93
N ARG A 159 7.02 -8.48 -36.60
CA ARG A 159 8.38 -8.04 -36.91
C ARG A 159 8.33 -7.19 -38.19
N ARG A 160 9.24 -6.22 -38.27
CA ARG A 160 9.65 -5.36 -39.41
C ARG A 160 8.78 -4.09 -39.51
N ARG A 161 9.35 -2.93 -39.35
CA ARG A 161 10.56 -2.28 -39.96
C ARG A 161 11.14 -1.22 -38.99
#